data_60c7603becef925841f5bb3963fe6f7d
#
_entry.id   60c7603becef925841f5bb3963fe6f7d
#
_cell.length_a   1.000
_cell.length_b   1.000
_cell.length_c   1.000
_cell.angle_alpha   90.00
_cell.angle_beta   90.00
_cell.angle_gamma   90.00
#
_symmetry.space_group_name_H-M   'P 1'
#
loop_
_entity.id
_entity.type
_entity.pdbx_description
1 polymer ?
#
loop_
_entity_poly.entity_id
_entity_poly.type
_entity_poly.pdbx_seq_one_letter_code
_entity_poly.pdbx_strand_id
1 'polypeptide(L)'
;MKKIMMMAAVAAAVLTSCSNSELIELSDSRAIGFETYVGKASTRGVPVTGNKFADGQSIKVWGFYTDSQMTGTTYDATATGIPNLEGAVITKTGGNWTYSPQAYWKNGKAHTFFASAPGEATATLASGVFSYTVQDEVANQVDFMVADALKNDKWDEASTPDPAKQVFAFRHALSQIKYSVGLTEVAEADASDVKVKSIKVEALAAGNDEAVAGFYTTGDIDIVGRTAGAGVLVWTNLSGENKAGYMVMPD
;
A
#
# COMPACT_ATOMS: atom_id res chain seq x y z
N MET A 1 86.78 -9.21 -14.85
CA MET A 1 85.71 -9.76 -14.12
C MET A 1 84.70 -8.62 -13.78
N LYS A 2 83.71 -8.41 -14.61
CA LYS A 2 82.81 -7.29 -14.54
C LYS A 2 81.42 -7.84 -14.08
N LYS A 3 80.99 -7.38 -12.92
CA LYS A 3 79.65 -7.69 -12.41
C LYS A 3 78.69 -6.66 -12.94
N ILE A 4 77.78 -7.08 -13.78
CA ILE A 4 76.63 -6.28 -14.26
C ILE A 4 75.54 -6.33 -13.22
N MET A 5 75.23 -5.20 -12.60
CA MET A 5 74.06 -5.02 -11.75
C MET A 5 72.86 -4.70 -12.65
N MET A 6 71.91 -5.59 -12.69
CA MET A 6 70.65 -5.38 -13.33
C MET A 6 69.70 -4.70 -12.33
N MET A 7 69.39 -3.43 -12.54
CA MET A 7 68.31 -2.74 -11.81
C MET A 7 66.98 -3.11 -12.40
N ALA A 8 66.22 -3.85 -11.67
CA ALA A 8 64.82 -4.08 -11.95
C ALA A 8 63.99 -2.90 -11.43
N ALA A 9 63.50 -2.07 -12.39
CA ALA A 9 62.52 -1.04 -12.07
C ALA A 9 61.17 -1.71 -11.84
N VAL A 10 60.74 -1.80 -10.62
CA VAL A 10 59.34 -2.18 -10.29
C VAL A 10 58.49 -0.96 -10.50
N ALA A 11 57.76 -0.93 -11.62
CA ALA A 11 56.66 0.01 -11.83
C ALA A 11 55.51 -0.39 -10.89
N ALA A 12 55.37 0.30 -9.77
CA ALA A 12 54.20 0.23 -8.95
C ALA A 12 53.06 0.92 -9.70
N ALA A 13 52.25 0.13 -10.39
CA ALA A 13 50.95 0.57 -10.88
C ALA A 13 50.10 0.84 -9.63
N VAL A 14 49.94 2.10 -9.26
CA VAL A 14 48.95 2.54 -8.32
C VAL A 14 47.60 2.37 -9.01
N LEU A 15 47.01 1.21 -8.82
CA LEU A 15 45.58 1.04 -9.04
C LEU A 15 44.90 1.91 -7.99
N THR A 16 44.55 3.13 -8.38
CA THR A 16 43.50 3.87 -7.65
C THR A 16 42.24 3.06 -7.84
N SER A 17 42.07 2.05 -7.01
CA SER A 17 40.78 1.51 -6.68
C SER A 17 39.97 2.70 -6.20
N CYS A 18 39.07 3.21 -7.04
CA CYS A 18 37.95 3.96 -6.54
C CYS A 18 37.27 3.02 -5.53
N SER A 19 37.62 3.20 -4.28
CA SER A 19 36.98 2.46 -3.23
C SER A 19 35.50 2.85 -3.27
N ASN A 20 34.65 1.89 -3.59
CA ASN A 20 33.23 1.95 -3.36
C ASN A 20 32.88 2.10 -1.86
N SER A 21 33.80 2.64 -1.08
CA SER A 21 33.58 2.86 0.34
C SER A 21 32.45 3.85 0.63
N GLU A 22 32.15 4.76 -0.31
CA GLU A 22 30.93 5.58 -0.17
C GLU A 22 29.63 4.77 -0.33
N LEU A 23 29.67 3.60 -0.99
CA LEU A 23 28.51 2.72 -1.09
C LEU A 23 28.38 1.77 0.12
N ILE A 24 29.44 1.59 0.88
CA ILE A 24 29.45 0.68 2.03
C ILE A 24 29.06 1.43 3.34
N GLU A 25 29.18 2.75 3.37
CA GLU A 25 28.77 3.59 4.49
C GLU A 25 27.35 4.14 4.41
N LEU A 26 26.57 3.77 3.41
CA LEU A 26 25.11 3.83 3.52
C LEU A 26 24.71 2.72 4.51
N SER A 27 24.98 2.99 5.79
CA SER A 27 24.68 2.05 6.87
C SER A 27 23.21 1.68 6.82
N ASP A 28 22.89 0.43 7.15
CA ASP A 28 21.50 -0.04 7.31
C ASP A 28 20.66 0.89 8.20
N SER A 29 21.31 1.74 9.01
CA SER A 29 20.69 2.75 9.86
C SER A 29 19.91 3.84 9.11
N ARG A 30 20.26 4.13 7.85
CA ARG A 30 19.53 5.09 7.01
C ARG A 30 18.45 4.46 6.14
N ALA A 31 18.33 3.15 6.19
CA ALA A 31 17.31 2.44 5.41
C ALA A 31 15.92 2.81 5.91
N ILE A 32 14.99 3.04 4.97
CA ILE A 32 13.61 3.32 5.30
C ILE A 32 12.93 2.01 5.66
N GLY A 33 12.56 1.85 6.93
CA GLY A 33 11.85 0.69 7.43
C GLY A 33 10.36 0.98 7.62
N PHE A 34 9.54 -0.07 7.60
CA PHE A 34 8.10 0.03 7.73
C PHE A 34 7.56 -0.88 8.82
N GLU A 35 6.43 -0.46 9.40
CA GLU A 35 5.54 -1.25 10.24
C GLU A 35 4.10 -0.94 9.88
N THR A 36 3.18 -1.82 10.25
CA THR A 36 1.77 -1.64 9.90
C THR A 36 0.86 -2.12 11.01
N TYR A 37 -0.31 -1.48 11.09
CA TYR A 37 -1.47 -2.04 11.78
C TYR A 37 -2.73 -1.74 10.98
N VAL A 38 -3.78 -2.52 11.21
CA VAL A 38 -5.10 -2.27 10.64
C VAL A 38 -5.95 -1.64 11.72
N GLY A 39 -6.45 -0.44 11.48
CA GLY A 39 -7.38 0.24 12.38
C GLY A 39 -8.67 -0.57 12.51
N LYS A 40 -9.32 -0.51 13.66
CA LYS A 40 -10.66 -1.11 13.82
C LYS A 40 -11.60 -0.47 12.82
N ALA A 41 -11.96 -1.23 11.77
CA ALA A 41 -13.04 -0.83 10.89
C ALA A 41 -14.35 -0.92 11.65
N SER A 42 -15.14 0.13 11.61
CA SER A 42 -16.53 0.07 12.10
C SER A 42 -17.47 -0.56 11.06
N THR A 43 -16.94 -1.14 9.99
CA THR A 43 -17.70 -1.75 8.90
C THR A 43 -17.39 -3.24 8.77
N ARG A 44 -18.45 -4.00 8.65
CA ARG A 44 -18.53 -5.45 8.65
C ARG A 44 -18.00 -6.03 7.34
N GLY A 45 -16.82 -6.56 7.34
CA GLY A 45 -16.29 -7.41 6.28
C GLY A 45 -15.11 -8.18 6.84
N VAL A 46 -15.02 -9.46 6.53
CA VAL A 46 -13.87 -10.25 6.96
C VAL A 46 -12.76 -9.94 6.00
N PRO A 47 -11.69 -9.39 6.59
CA PRO A 47 -10.53 -9.47 5.79
C PRO A 47 -9.31 -9.64 6.63
N VAL A 48 -8.58 -8.69 6.98
CA VAL A 48 -7.51 -8.92 7.94
C VAL A 48 -8.16 -9.16 9.29
N THR A 49 -8.39 -10.42 9.63
CA THR A 49 -8.92 -10.82 10.93
C THR A 49 -7.89 -10.49 12.00
N GLY A 50 -8.07 -9.36 12.64
CA GLY A 50 -7.13 -8.85 13.64
C GLY A 50 -6.46 -7.55 13.20
N ASN A 51 -5.68 -6.97 14.10
CA ASN A 51 -5.01 -5.68 13.89
C ASN A 51 -3.65 -5.81 13.18
N LYS A 52 -3.34 -6.96 12.58
CA LYS A 52 -1.98 -7.25 12.04
C LYS A 52 -2.06 -8.04 10.74
N PHE A 53 -1.19 -7.67 9.82
CA PHE A 53 -0.92 -8.48 8.64
C PHE A 53 -0.19 -9.78 9.03
N ALA A 54 -0.51 -10.87 8.34
CA ALA A 54 0.20 -12.14 8.47
C ALA A 54 1.49 -12.14 7.64
N ASP A 55 2.40 -13.07 7.93
CA ASP A 55 3.54 -13.33 7.06
C ASP A 55 3.07 -13.80 5.68
N GLY A 56 3.76 -13.35 4.64
CA GLY A 56 3.38 -13.54 3.23
C GLY A 56 2.46 -12.46 2.67
N GLN A 57 1.79 -11.67 3.51
CA GLN A 57 1.02 -10.52 3.01
C GLN A 57 1.92 -9.37 2.60
N SER A 58 1.45 -8.58 1.65
CA SER A 58 2.21 -7.47 1.07
C SER A 58 1.43 -6.16 1.11
N ILE A 59 2.19 -5.07 1.10
CA ILE A 59 1.70 -3.70 0.90
C ILE A 59 2.44 -3.07 -0.28
N LYS A 60 1.87 -2.05 -0.87
CA LYS A 60 2.52 -1.24 -1.90
C LYS A 60 2.78 0.15 -1.35
N VAL A 61 4.01 0.65 -1.48
CA VAL A 61 4.44 1.91 -0.88
C VAL A 61 5.01 2.85 -1.93
N TRP A 62 4.64 4.11 -1.84
CA TRP A 62 5.21 5.24 -2.57
C TRP A 62 5.83 6.21 -1.58
N GLY A 63 7.04 6.61 -1.84
CA GLY A 63 7.78 7.58 -1.04
C GLY A 63 8.19 8.79 -1.86
N PHE A 64 8.10 9.97 -1.28
CA PHE A 64 8.49 11.23 -1.88
C PHE A 64 9.28 12.07 -0.88
N TYR A 65 10.15 12.93 -1.39
CA TYR A 65 10.81 13.94 -0.58
C TYR A 65 10.61 15.34 -1.15
N THR A 66 10.62 16.33 -0.27
CA THR A 66 10.41 17.76 -0.54
C THR A 66 11.36 18.61 0.29
N ASP A 67 11.48 19.89 -0.04
CA ASP A 67 12.29 20.82 0.76
C ASP A 67 11.65 21.20 2.10
N SER A 68 10.34 21.04 2.23
CA SER A 68 9.58 21.28 3.45
C SER A 68 8.54 20.21 3.64
N GLN A 69 8.08 20.00 4.87
CA GLN A 69 7.02 19.02 5.15
C GLN A 69 5.78 19.33 4.31
N MET A 70 5.20 18.32 3.70
CA MET A 70 3.93 18.43 2.98
C MET A 70 2.78 18.61 3.98
N THR A 71 2.44 19.87 4.25
CA THR A 71 1.38 20.24 5.19
C THR A 71 0.06 20.50 4.48
N GLY A 72 -1.05 20.44 5.24
CA GLY A 72 -2.37 20.73 4.70
C GLY A 72 -2.94 19.62 3.80
N THR A 73 -3.80 20.02 2.87
CA THR A 73 -4.64 19.13 2.06
C THR A 73 -4.21 19.06 0.59
N THR A 74 -3.12 19.72 0.22
CA THR A 74 -2.66 19.81 -1.17
C THR A 74 -1.36 19.02 -1.34
N TYR A 75 -1.29 18.26 -2.42
CA TYR A 75 -0.05 17.60 -2.82
C TYR A 75 0.97 18.63 -3.31
N ASP A 76 2.20 18.51 -2.85
CA ASP A 76 3.30 19.36 -3.30
C ASP A 76 3.80 18.89 -4.67
N ALA A 77 3.55 19.69 -5.70
CA ALA A 77 3.94 19.37 -7.08
C ALA A 77 5.48 19.31 -7.29
N THR A 78 6.28 19.81 -6.32
CA THR A 78 7.75 19.71 -6.35
C THR A 78 8.27 18.41 -5.74
N ALA A 79 7.37 17.56 -5.23
CA ALA A 79 7.72 16.29 -4.62
C ALA A 79 8.45 15.38 -5.61
N THR A 80 9.60 14.89 -5.20
CA THR A 80 10.42 13.97 -5.99
C THR A 80 10.31 12.56 -5.41
N GLY A 81 10.10 11.57 -6.27
CA GLY A 81 10.04 10.17 -5.86
C GLY A 81 11.34 9.70 -5.19
N ILE A 82 11.20 8.92 -4.14
CA ILE A 82 12.33 8.23 -3.49
C ILE A 82 12.66 7.01 -4.35
N PRO A 83 13.90 6.87 -4.83
CA PRO A 83 14.30 5.67 -5.57
C PRO A 83 13.94 4.40 -4.80
N ASN A 84 13.42 3.41 -5.51
CA ASN A 84 12.97 2.12 -4.98
C ASN A 84 11.69 2.17 -4.12
N LEU A 85 11.00 3.32 -4.03
CA LEU A 85 9.70 3.47 -3.37
C LEU A 85 8.65 4.11 -4.29
N GLU A 86 8.65 3.78 -5.56
CA GLU A 86 7.66 4.24 -6.54
C GLU A 86 6.64 3.13 -6.82
N GLY A 87 5.84 2.78 -5.83
CA GLY A 87 4.93 1.63 -5.87
C GLY A 87 5.64 0.32 -5.56
N ALA A 88 6.62 0.35 -4.66
CA ALA A 88 7.35 -0.82 -4.23
C ALA A 88 6.45 -1.79 -3.46
N VAL A 89 6.50 -3.06 -3.82
CA VAL A 89 5.85 -4.12 -3.07
C VAL A 89 6.74 -4.55 -1.91
N ILE A 90 6.22 -4.41 -0.70
CA ILE A 90 6.91 -4.73 0.55
C ILE A 90 6.18 -5.91 1.19
N THR A 91 6.88 -7.00 1.45
CA THR A 91 6.30 -8.24 1.96
C THR A 91 6.67 -8.46 3.41
N LYS A 92 5.74 -8.98 4.19
CA LYS A 92 5.99 -9.37 5.57
C LYS A 92 6.61 -10.76 5.62
N THR A 93 7.77 -10.88 6.24
CA THR A 93 8.52 -12.13 6.36
C THR A 93 9.15 -12.25 7.74
N GLY A 94 8.84 -13.31 8.47
CA GLY A 94 9.35 -13.53 9.83
C GLY A 94 8.98 -12.39 10.79
N GLY A 95 7.81 -11.80 10.62
CA GLY A 95 7.32 -10.68 11.41
C GLY A 95 7.82 -9.30 10.96
N ASN A 96 8.77 -9.21 10.04
CA ASN A 96 9.35 -7.97 9.54
C ASN A 96 8.87 -7.65 8.12
N TRP A 97 8.75 -6.35 7.82
CA TRP A 97 8.49 -5.86 6.48
C TRP A 97 9.80 -5.73 5.71
N THR A 98 9.91 -6.41 4.58
CA THR A 98 11.14 -6.50 3.78
C THR A 98 10.88 -6.16 2.32
N TYR A 99 11.83 -5.50 1.67
CA TYR A 99 11.82 -5.18 0.25
C TYR A 99 13.23 -5.02 -0.30
N SER A 100 13.38 -5.15 -1.59
CA SER A 100 14.67 -5.00 -2.28
C SER A 100 14.42 -4.47 -3.69
N PRO A 101 15.24 -3.51 -4.17
CA PRO A 101 16.35 -2.87 -3.47
C PRO A 101 15.87 -1.93 -2.36
N GLN A 102 16.74 -1.68 -1.38
CA GLN A 102 16.43 -0.84 -0.23
C GLN A 102 16.37 0.64 -0.64
N ALA A 103 15.51 1.42 0.00
CA ALA A 103 15.44 2.86 -0.09
C ALA A 103 16.00 3.52 1.17
N TYR A 104 16.48 4.75 1.03
CA TYR A 104 17.19 5.44 2.10
C TYR A 104 16.64 6.85 2.33
N TRP A 105 16.73 7.30 3.57
CA TRP A 105 16.40 8.67 3.94
C TRP A 105 17.35 9.65 3.26
N LYS A 106 16.82 10.77 2.81
CA LYS A 106 17.59 11.85 2.21
C LYS A 106 17.82 12.98 3.20
N ASN A 107 19.08 13.20 3.56
CA ASN A 107 19.46 14.23 4.53
C ASN A 107 18.97 15.63 4.12
N GLY A 108 18.46 16.40 5.06
CA GLY A 108 17.96 17.76 4.88
C GLY A 108 16.62 17.86 4.13
N LYS A 109 15.93 16.73 3.86
CA LYS A 109 14.65 16.70 3.15
C LYS A 109 13.52 16.18 4.06
N ALA A 110 12.34 16.72 3.84
CA ALA A 110 11.11 16.19 4.38
C ALA A 110 10.61 15.00 3.55
N HIS A 111 9.97 14.02 4.17
CA HIS A 111 9.57 12.79 3.52
C HIS A 111 8.08 12.54 3.70
N THR A 112 7.42 12.14 2.63
CA THR A 112 6.01 11.77 2.65
C THR A 112 5.84 10.38 2.06
N PHE A 113 5.09 9.51 2.75
CA PHE A 113 4.83 8.15 2.32
C PHE A 113 3.34 7.89 2.19
N PHE A 114 2.99 7.15 1.15
CA PHE A 114 1.65 6.65 0.87
C PHE A 114 1.70 5.14 0.76
N ALA A 115 0.65 4.47 1.22
CA ALA A 115 0.58 3.02 1.12
C ALA A 115 -0.83 2.51 0.84
N SER A 116 -0.90 1.44 0.04
CA SER A 116 -2.09 0.62 -0.17
C SER A 116 -1.81 -0.84 0.12
N ALA A 117 -2.85 -1.62 0.34
CA ALA A 117 -2.81 -3.07 0.51
C ALA A 117 -4.02 -3.71 -0.17
N PRO A 118 -3.90 -4.98 -0.60
CA PRO A 118 -2.67 -5.76 -0.67
C PRO A 118 -1.70 -5.24 -1.75
N GLY A 119 -0.44 -5.63 -1.69
CA GLY A 119 0.60 -5.15 -2.60
C GLY A 119 0.37 -5.47 -4.07
N GLU A 120 -0.37 -6.54 -4.36
CA GLU A 120 -0.80 -6.96 -5.70
C GLU A 120 -1.98 -6.15 -6.26
N ALA A 121 -2.66 -5.35 -5.43
CA ALA A 121 -3.78 -4.53 -5.91
C ALA A 121 -3.35 -3.60 -7.05
N THR A 122 -4.21 -3.48 -8.06
CA THR A 122 -3.96 -2.67 -9.27
C THR A 122 -4.17 -1.17 -9.05
N ALA A 123 -4.13 -0.72 -7.80
CA ALA A 123 -4.25 0.69 -7.47
C ALA A 123 -3.08 1.50 -8.02
N THR A 124 -3.39 2.70 -8.50
CA THR A 124 -2.40 3.70 -8.92
C THR A 124 -2.43 4.89 -7.97
N LEU A 125 -1.29 5.56 -7.81
CA LEU A 125 -1.18 6.79 -7.04
C LEU A 125 -0.71 7.92 -7.93
N ALA A 126 -1.47 9.00 -7.97
CA ALA A 126 -1.08 10.23 -8.66
C ALA A 126 -1.40 11.45 -7.77
N SER A 127 -0.40 12.28 -7.53
CA SER A 127 -0.56 13.50 -6.71
C SER A 127 -1.27 13.27 -5.37
N GLY A 128 -1.00 12.13 -4.73
CA GLY A 128 -1.58 11.78 -3.44
C GLY A 128 -3.01 11.25 -3.49
N VAL A 129 -3.51 10.96 -4.67
CA VAL A 129 -4.84 10.35 -4.90
C VAL A 129 -4.67 8.92 -5.36
N PHE A 130 -5.29 7.99 -4.67
CA PHE A 130 -5.40 6.60 -5.11
C PHE A 130 -6.59 6.43 -6.04
N SER A 131 -6.35 5.83 -7.20
CA SER A 131 -7.41 5.35 -8.10
C SER A 131 -7.43 3.83 -8.07
N TYR A 132 -8.62 3.25 -7.92
CA TYR A 132 -8.80 1.81 -7.86
C TYR A 132 -10.06 1.36 -8.59
N THR A 133 -9.96 0.20 -9.23
CA THR A 133 -11.09 -0.47 -9.87
C THR A 133 -11.26 -1.87 -9.28
N VAL A 134 -12.45 -2.16 -8.79
CA VAL A 134 -12.82 -3.50 -8.31
C VAL A 134 -12.87 -4.44 -9.50
N GLN A 135 -12.25 -5.60 -9.37
CA GLN A 135 -12.23 -6.61 -10.44
C GLN A 135 -13.61 -7.22 -10.65
N ASP A 136 -13.98 -7.46 -11.90
CA ASP A 136 -15.28 -8.03 -12.26
C ASP A 136 -15.44 -9.48 -11.73
N GLU A 137 -14.36 -10.26 -11.82
CA GLU A 137 -14.35 -11.64 -11.34
C GLU A 137 -14.15 -11.68 -9.83
N VAL A 138 -15.10 -12.26 -9.11
CA VAL A 138 -15.08 -12.35 -7.64
C VAL A 138 -13.79 -12.99 -7.11
N ALA A 139 -13.28 -14.00 -7.80
CA ALA A 139 -12.03 -14.67 -7.41
C ALA A 139 -10.79 -13.75 -7.45
N ASN A 140 -10.86 -12.64 -8.20
CA ASN A 140 -9.79 -11.67 -8.34
C ASN A 140 -10.01 -10.42 -7.48
N GLN A 141 -11.15 -10.34 -6.79
CA GLN A 141 -11.43 -9.21 -5.90
C GLN A 141 -10.56 -9.32 -4.64
N VAL A 142 -10.01 -8.20 -4.24
CA VAL A 142 -9.18 -8.10 -3.04
C VAL A 142 -9.76 -7.07 -2.08
N ASP A 143 -9.49 -7.27 -0.80
CA ASP A 143 -9.83 -6.30 0.24
C ASP A 143 -8.88 -5.10 0.14
N PHE A 144 -9.25 -4.15 -0.72
CA PHE A 144 -8.44 -2.96 -0.93
C PHE A 144 -8.45 -2.06 0.30
N MET A 145 -7.26 -1.78 0.80
CA MET A 145 -7.02 -0.92 1.95
C MET A 145 -6.06 0.20 1.59
N VAL A 146 -6.22 1.34 2.23
CA VAL A 146 -5.30 2.48 2.12
C VAL A 146 -4.89 2.96 3.51
N ALA A 147 -3.69 3.51 3.61
CA ALA A 147 -3.22 4.15 4.84
C ALA A 147 -3.30 5.67 4.73
N ASP A 148 -3.46 6.34 5.88
CA ASP A 148 -3.29 7.80 5.94
C ASP A 148 -1.84 8.15 5.56
N ALA A 149 -1.63 9.26 4.85
CA ALA A 149 -0.32 9.72 4.44
C ALA A 149 0.58 10.01 5.66
N LEU A 150 1.80 9.50 5.63
CA LEU A 150 2.80 9.82 6.64
C LEU A 150 3.63 11.01 6.15
N LYS A 151 3.49 12.14 6.82
CA LYS A 151 4.12 13.41 6.46
C LYS A 151 5.15 13.76 7.52
N ASN A 152 6.42 13.52 7.20
CA ASN A 152 7.52 13.74 8.12
C ASN A 152 8.21 15.07 7.87
N ASP A 153 8.72 15.67 8.92
CA ASP A 153 9.63 16.81 8.87
C ASP A 153 10.95 16.46 8.18
N LYS A 154 11.80 17.46 8.01
CA LYS A 154 13.15 17.24 7.49
C LYS A 154 13.91 16.27 8.39
N TRP A 155 14.41 15.24 7.75
CA TRP A 155 15.33 14.34 8.42
C TRP A 155 16.75 14.94 8.41
N ASP A 156 17.39 14.94 9.57
CA ASP A 156 18.76 15.37 9.72
C ASP A 156 19.58 14.22 10.33
N GLU A 157 20.54 13.75 9.58
CA GLU A 157 21.41 12.65 9.96
C GLU A 157 22.22 12.93 11.22
N ALA A 158 22.66 14.19 11.41
CA ALA A 158 23.48 14.54 12.56
C ALA A 158 22.69 14.48 13.88
N SER A 159 21.38 14.81 13.84
CA SER A 159 20.52 14.81 15.02
C SER A 159 19.72 13.52 15.19
N THR A 160 19.47 12.79 14.12
CA THR A 160 18.67 11.57 14.12
C THR A 160 19.30 10.51 13.22
N PRO A 161 20.43 9.91 13.60
CA PRO A 161 21.15 8.94 12.77
C PRO A 161 20.33 7.68 12.46
N ASP A 162 19.47 7.27 13.40
CA ASP A 162 18.59 6.09 13.25
C ASP A 162 17.12 6.53 13.20
N PRO A 163 16.59 6.84 12.03
CA PRO A 163 15.19 7.22 11.92
C PRO A 163 14.27 6.04 12.24
N ALA A 164 13.19 6.33 12.97
CA ALA A 164 12.20 5.32 13.31
C ALA A 164 11.53 4.73 12.07
N LYS A 165 11.12 3.47 12.18
CA LYS A 165 10.29 2.84 11.16
C LYS A 165 9.00 3.62 10.95
N GLN A 166 8.55 3.69 9.72
CA GLN A 166 7.31 4.35 9.34
C GLN A 166 6.13 3.43 9.60
N VAL A 167 5.17 3.87 10.40
CA VAL A 167 4.04 3.04 10.85
C VAL A 167 2.77 3.42 10.10
N PHE A 168 2.33 2.56 9.19
CA PHE A 168 1.10 2.77 8.45
C PHE A 168 -0.13 2.23 9.20
N ALA A 169 -1.16 3.07 9.30
CA ALA A 169 -2.48 2.71 9.79
C ALA A 169 -3.43 2.46 8.61
N PHE A 170 -3.68 1.20 8.29
CA PHE A 170 -4.54 0.84 7.16
C PHE A 170 -6.02 0.85 7.53
N ARG A 171 -6.85 1.16 6.55
CA ARG A 171 -8.31 1.12 6.61
C ARG A 171 -8.86 0.46 5.37
N HIS A 172 -9.91 -0.33 5.56
CA HIS A 172 -10.66 -0.91 4.44
C HIS A 172 -11.31 0.19 3.63
N ALA A 173 -11.07 0.17 2.34
CA ALA A 173 -11.61 1.15 1.39
C ALA A 173 -12.90 0.66 0.72
N LEU A 174 -13.16 -0.64 0.77
CA LEU A 174 -14.33 -1.28 0.18
C LEU A 174 -15.29 -1.79 1.25
N SER A 175 -16.54 -1.99 0.84
CA SER A 175 -17.56 -2.67 1.63
C SER A 175 -17.74 -4.10 1.13
N GLN A 176 -17.91 -5.04 2.05
CA GLN A 176 -18.25 -6.43 1.73
C GLN A 176 -19.73 -6.70 1.99
N ILE A 177 -20.39 -7.36 1.05
CA ILE A 177 -21.76 -7.86 1.21
C ILE A 177 -21.69 -9.38 1.35
N LYS A 178 -22.24 -9.89 2.44
CA LYS A 178 -22.39 -11.33 2.70
C LYS A 178 -23.89 -11.64 2.80
N TYR A 179 -24.30 -12.74 2.19
CA TYR A 179 -25.66 -13.21 2.30
C TYR A 179 -25.68 -14.70 2.66
N SER A 180 -26.74 -15.11 3.32
CA SER A 180 -27.04 -16.51 3.54
C SER A 180 -28.47 -16.80 3.12
N VAL A 181 -28.69 -17.97 2.54
CA VAL A 181 -30.02 -18.44 2.14
C VAL A 181 -30.35 -19.65 2.98
N GLY A 182 -31.51 -19.62 3.63
CA GLY A 182 -32.04 -20.74 4.41
C GLY A 182 -33.43 -21.12 3.91
N LEU A 183 -33.80 -22.37 4.06
CA LEU A 183 -35.17 -22.86 3.86
C LEU A 183 -35.92 -22.74 5.16
N THR A 184 -37.13 -22.17 5.08
CA THR A 184 -38.11 -22.15 6.21
C THR A 184 -39.28 -23.05 5.85
N GLU A 185 -39.72 -23.85 6.80
CA GLU A 185 -40.95 -24.67 6.69
C GLU A 185 -40.94 -25.77 5.61
N VAL A 186 -39.78 -26.21 5.15
CA VAL A 186 -39.64 -27.34 4.23
C VAL A 186 -39.19 -28.56 5.04
N ALA A 187 -39.82 -29.72 4.82
CA ALA A 187 -39.35 -30.96 5.41
C ALA A 187 -37.92 -31.28 4.95
N GLU A 188 -37.06 -31.72 5.87
CA GLU A 188 -35.65 -32.02 5.56
C GLU A 188 -35.47 -32.96 4.36
N ALA A 189 -36.44 -33.86 4.15
CA ALA A 189 -36.41 -34.79 3.01
C ALA A 189 -36.49 -34.09 1.64
N ASP A 190 -37.16 -32.95 1.58
CA ASP A 190 -37.36 -32.20 0.33
C ASP A 190 -36.31 -31.08 0.14
N ALA A 191 -35.56 -30.78 1.19
CA ALA A 191 -34.57 -29.69 1.16
C ALA A 191 -33.42 -29.92 0.18
N SER A 192 -33.07 -31.18 -0.09
CA SER A 192 -31.97 -31.55 -1.02
C SER A 192 -32.27 -31.19 -2.48
N ASP A 193 -33.56 -31.05 -2.84
CA ASP A 193 -33.99 -30.76 -4.21
C ASP A 193 -34.13 -29.23 -4.48
N VAL A 194 -34.08 -28.43 -3.45
CA VAL A 194 -34.15 -26.97 -3.58
C VAL A 194 -32.78 -26.39 -3.83
N LYS A 195 -32.61 -25.73 -4.99
CA LYS A 195 -31.38 -25.05 -5.37
C LYS A 195 -31.61 -23.58 -5.60
N VAL A 196 -30.73 -22.74 -5.03
CA VAL A 196 -30.72 -21.33 -5.37
C VAL A 196 -30.21 -21.16 -6.79
N LYS A 197 -31.05 -20.67 -7.69
CA LYS A 197 -30.70 -20.47 -9.09
C LYS A 197 -29.88 -19.19 -9.31
N SER A 198 -30.25 -18.13 -8.63
CA SER A 198 -29.57 -16.83 -8.70
C SER A 198 -29.90 -15.99 -7.49
N ILE A 199 -28.99 -15.12 -7.13
CA ILE A 199 -29.20 -14.04 -6.17
C ILE A 199 -28.81 -12.75 -6.87
N LYS A 200 -29.66 -11.73 -6.78
CA LYS A 200 -29.44 -10.40 -7.34
C LYS A 200 -29.47 -9.38 -6.21
N VAL A 201 -28.49 -8.51 -6.13
CA VAL A 201 -28.45 -7.37 -5.22
C VAL A 201 -28.58 -6.10 -6.06
N GLU A 202 -29.52 -5.25 -5.72
CA GLU A 202 -29.77 -4.00 -6.44
C GLU A 202 -29.74 -2.83 -5.46
N ALA A 203 -29.19 -1.69 -5.89
CA ALA A 203 -29.36 -0.44 -5.20
C ALA A 203 -30.75 0.13 -5.56
N LEU A 204 -31.50 0.55 -4.56
CA LEU A 204 -32.81 1.17 -4.76
C LEU A 204 -32.75 2.65 -4.36
N ALA A 205 -33.51 3.48 -5.06
CA ALA A 205 -33.69 4.88 -4.67
C ALA A 205 -34.42 4.94 -3.33
N ALA A 206 -34.02 5.86 -2.46
CA ALA A 206 -34.68 6.06 -1.17
C ALA A 206 -36.17 6.37 -1.37
N GLY A 207 -37.03 5.47 -0.87
CA GLY A 207 -38.49 5.62 -0.97
C GLY A 207 -39.13 5.13 -2.27
N ASN A 208 -38.39 4.54 -3.17
CA ASN A 208 -38.87 3.92 -4.41
C ASN A 208 -38.31 2.51 -4.56
N ASP A 209 -39.10 1.62 -5.16
CA ASP A 209 -38.67 0.26 -5.52
C ASP A 209 -37.95 0.23 -6.89
N GLU A 210 -37.53 1.40 -7.41
CA GLU A 210 -36.82 1.50 -8.67
C GLU A 210 -35.33 1.31 -8.45
N ALA A 211 -34.72 0.42 -9.22
CA ALA A 211 -33.28 0.22 -9.24
C ALA A 211 -32.57 1.49 -9.74
N VAL A 212 -31.60 1.96 -8.98
CA VAL A 212 -30.74 3.08 -9.34
C VAL A 212 -29.32 2.61 -9.57
N ALA A 213 -28.57 3.32 -10.42
CA ALA A 213 -27.13 3.14 -10.51
C ALA A 213 -26.50 3.49 -9.14
N GLY A 214 -26.13 2.49 -8.36
CA GLY A 214 -25.74 2.72 -6.98
C GLY A 214 -24.45 2.03 -6.54
N PHE A 215 -23.93 1.14 -7.38
CA PHE A 215 -22.70 0.44 -7.07
C PHE A 215 -21.66 0.78 -8.14
N TYR A 216 -20.67 1.55 -7.74
CA TYR A 216 -19.58 1.94 -8.61
C TYR A 216 -18.41 0.97 -8.44
N THR A 217 -17.74 0.63 -9.53
CA THR A 217 -16.59 -0.27 -9.52
C THR A 217 -15.26 0.47 -9.51
N THR A 218 -15.27 1.75 -9.90
CA THR A 218 -14.06 2.57 -9.98
C THR A 218 -14.27 3.87 -9.21
N GLY A 219 -13.22 4.34 -8.56
CA GLY A 219 -13.23 5.62 -7.87
C GLY A 219 -11.84 6.04 -7.41
N ASP A 220 -11.80 7.24 -6.87
CA ASP A 220 -10.60 7.90 -6.36
C ASP A 220 -10.72 8.19 -4.87
N ILE A 221 -9.61 8.05 -4.15
CA ILE A 221 -9.49 8.41 -2.72
C ILE A 221 -8.34 9.39 -2.55
N ASP A 222 -8.64 10.63 -2.19
CA ASP A 222 -7.64 11.62 -1.82
C ASP A 222 -7.11 11.32 -0.40
N ILE A 223 -5.83 11.02 -0.31
CA ILE A 223 -5.14 10.72 0.95
C ILE A 223 -4.35 11.92 1.47
N VAL A 224 -3.94 12.85 0.62
CA VAL A 224 -3.21 14.07 1.04
C VAL A 224 -4.09 14.96 1.90
N GLY A 225 -5.35 15.11 1.49
CA GLY A 225 -6.32 15.95 2.18
C GLY A 225 -6.80 15.41 3.52
N ARG A 226 -6.42 14.20 3.89
CA ARG A 226 -6.89 13.56 5.12
C ARG A 226 -6.05 13.92 6.34
N THR A 227 -6.72 14.21 7.43
CA THR A 227 -6.10 14.23 8.76
C THR A 227 -5.97 12.80 9.25
N ALA A 228 -4.79 12.41 9.70
CA ALA A 228 -4.55 11.09 10.28
C ALA A 228 -5.56 10.80 11.39
N GLY A 229 -6.19 9.64 11.33
CA GLY A 229 -7.23 9.24 12.29
C GLY A 229 -8.63 9.78 11.98
N ALA A 230 -8.81 10.68 11.03
CA ALA A 230 -10.12 11.22 10.69
C ALA A 230 -10.98 10.22 9.91
N GLY A 231 -12.14 9.91 10.46
CA GLY A 231 -13.34 9.36 9.84
C GLY A 231 -13.23 8.33 8.71
N VAL A 232 -14.28 8.27 7.94
CA VAL A 232 -14.49 7.35 6.81
C VAL A 232 -13.65 7.80 5.61
N LEU A 233 -13.16 6.84 4.81
CA LEU A 233 -12.61 7.11 3.49
C LEU A 233 -13.74 7.62 2.58
N VAL A 234 -13.47 8.66 1.83
CA VAL A 234 -14.45 9.24 0.89
C VAL A 234 -13.99 8.94 -0.53
N TRP A 235 -14.83 8.24 -1.25
CA TRP A 235 -14.65 8.00 -2.67
C TRP A 235 -15.18 9.18 -3.48
N THR A 236 -14.43 9.58 -4.49
CA THR A 236 -14.77 10.60 -5.47
C THR A 236 -14.62 10.07 -6.88
N ASN A 237 -15.05 10.83 -7.89
CA ASN A 237 -14.94 10.45 -9.30
C ASN A 237 -15.47 9.03 -9.59
N LEU A 238 -16.57 8.68 -8.93
CA LEU A 238 -17.17 7.37 -9.05
C LEU A 238 -17.65 7.10 -10.48
N SER A 239 -17.26 5.95 -11.02
CA SER A 239 -17.60 5.51 -12.36
C SER A 239 -17.64 3.98 -12.47
N GLY A 240 -17.91 3.48 -13.67
CA GLY A 240 -18.08 2.05 -13.88
C GLY A 240 -19.45 1.62 -13.37
N GLU A 241 -20.45 1.64 -14.22
CA GLU A 241 -21.77 1.17 -13.85
C GLU A 241 -21.76 -0.31 -13.51
N ASN A 242 -22.40 -0.57 -12.42
CA ASN A 242 -22.80 -1.81 -11.83
C ASN A 242 -23.06 -2.94 -12.82
N LYS A 243 -22.11 -3.81 -12.94
CA LYS A 243 -22.38 -5.19 -13.26
C LYS A 243 -22.38 -5.94 -11.95
N ALA A 244 -23.47 -6.57 -11.59
CA ALA A 244 -23.68 -7.36 -10.38
C ALA A 244 -22.40 -8.12 -9.93
N GLY A 245 -21.52 -7.45 -9.23
CA GLY A 245 -20.22 -7.93 -8.82
C GLY A 245 -19.82 -7.26 -7.55
N TYR A 246 -20.41 -7.70 -6.45
CA TYR A 246 -19.93 -7.33 -5.13
C TYR A 246 -18.81 -8.26 -4.76
N MET A 247 -17.88 -7.77 -3.94
CA MET A 247 -16.93 -8.65 -3.28
C MET A 247 -17.70 -9.63 -2.40
N VAL A 248 -17.97 -10.82 -2.94
CA VAL A 248 -18.42 -11.98 -2.18
C VAL A 248 -17.17 -12.74 -1.85
N MET A 249 -16.71 -12.65 -0.61
CA MET A 249 -15.63 -13.49 -0.15
C MET A 249 -16.18 -14.91 -0.03
N PRO A 250 -15.55 -15.92 -0.65
CA PRO A 250 -15.83 -17.31 -0.32
C PRO A 250 -15.54 -17.56 1.16
N ASP A 251 -16.31 -18.46 1.80
CA ASP A 251 -16.10 -18.91 3.16
C ASP A 251 -14.73 -19.59 3.34
#